data_5b920586671d8d4062fe62153e0db2ff
#
_entry.id   5b920586671d8d4062fe62153e0db2ff
#
_cell.length_a   1.000
_cell.length_b   1.000
_cell.length_c   1.000
_cell.angle_alpha   90.00
_cell.angle_beta   90.00
_cell.angle_gamma   90.00
#
_symmetry.space_group_name_H-M   'P 1'
#
loop_
_entity.id
_entity.type
_entity.pdbx_description
1 polymer ?
#
loop_
_entity_poly.entity_id
_entity_poly.type
_entity_poly.pdbx_seq_one_letter_code
_entity_poly.pdbx_strand_id
1 'polypeptide(L)'
;SQTLMAGLGDNTEIEVFPYTDETRNEFYERLATADALLTAFVKIDANALDHAPNLKVVSINATGYDNVDLEAATKRGVGVCPVGEYCTWDVSESAIAYMSALNKHFKFYIQQIDEEHRWDYAAAPEYPRLEDQTLGIVGFGKIGKCTARKAKGLVKSIIANDPFIDKKLFGENGVTEASVDELLESSDIIVNHMNLNDTNYHYFSAEKFAKMKKKPIFINLGRGLSVNEEDLIAALDTGQLRAFGADVLYDETPDLEHNPLIGRDNVIITPHAAFYSSSSMRDLQVLSCQNIVHFLNGEKEKVFKLVNEI
;
A
#
# COMPACT_ATOMS: atom_id res chain seq x y z
N SER A 1 23.25 3.39 7.79
CA SER A 1 22.88 2.41 8.83
C SER A 1 23.81 2.45 10.04
N GLN A 2 25.16 2.39 9.91
CA GLN A 2 26.08 2.42 11.07
C GLN A 2 25.83 3.62 12.01
N THR A 3 25.68 4.83 11.47
CA THR A 3 25.38 6.03 12.27
C THR A 3 24.01 5.92 12.98
N LEU A 4 23.02 5.32 12.33
CA LEU A 4 21.68 5.14 12.90
C LEU A 4 21.62 4.04 13.96
N MET A 5 22.56 3.10 13.93
CA MET A 5 22.69 1.99 14.89
C MET A 5 23.69 2.29 16.04
N ALA A 6 24.24 3.49 16.09
CA ALA A 6 25.25 3.89 17.09
C ALA A 6 24.80 3.71 18.55
N GLY A 7 23.48 3.68 18.82
CA GLY A 7 22.91 3.41 20.14
C GLY A 7 23.11 1.99 20.68
N LEU A 8 23.65 1.05 19.89
CA LEU A 8 23.91 -0.34 20.30
C LEU A 8 25.32 -0.56 20.86
N GLY A 9 26.20 0.47 20.82
CA GLY A 9 27.57 0.39 21.32
C GLY A 9 28.60 -0.12 20.31
N ASP A 10 29.88 -0.09 20.72
CA ASP A 10 31.04 -0.30 19.83
C ASP A 10 31.21 -1.76 19.33
N ASN A 11 30.56 -2.73 19.96
CA ASN A 11 30.65 -4.15 19.60
C ASN A 11 29.56 -4.59 18.60
N THR A 12 28.86 -3.66 17.96
CA THR A 12 27.81 -3.97 16.99
C THR A 12 28.42 -4.19 15.62
N GLU A 13 28.20 -5.37 15.08
CA GLU A 13 28.50 -5.70 13.68
C GLU A 13 27.24 -5.56 12.83
N ILE A 14 27.37 -4.88 11.70
CA ILE A 14 26.27 -4.69 10.73
C ILE A 14 26.70 -5.31 9.42
N GLU A 15 25.99 -6.35 9.03
CA GLU A 15 26.17 -7.01 7.75
C GLU A 15 25.02 -6.65 6.80
N VAL A 16 25.34 -6.36 5.54
CA VAL A 16 24.35 -6.14 4.47
C VAL A 16 24.45 -7.32 3.50
N PHE A 17 23.32 -8.03 3.35
CA PHE A 17 23.25 -9.22 2.53
C PHE A 17 22.22 -9.04 1.41
N PRO A 18 22.62 -9.14 0.13
CA PRO A 18 21.69 -9.11 -1.01
C PRO A 18 20.98 -10.46 -1.15
N TYR A 19 19.75 -10.53 -0.65
CA TYR A 19 18.94 -11.75 -0.71
C TYR A 19 18.37 -11.95 -2.12
N THR A 20 18.51 -13.21 -2.60
CA THR A 20 17.77 -13.78 -3.73
C THR A 20 17.36 -15.21 -3.37
N ASP A 21 16.46 -15.82 -4.13
CA ASP A 21 16.09 -17.22 -3.88
C ASP A 21 17.28 -18.19 -4.02
N GLU A 22 18.25 -17.87 -4.87
CA GLU A 22 19.47 -18.63 -5.07
C GLU A 22 20.41 -18.54 -3.87
N THR A 23 20.42 -17.41 -3.16
CA THR A 23 21.27 -17.17 -1.99
C THR A 23 20.59 -17.49 -0.66
N ARG A 24 19.45 -18.16 -0.67
CA ARG A 24 18.66 -18.49 0.54
C ARG A 24 19.46 -19.25 1.59
N ASN A 25 20.28 -20.21 1.20
CA ASN A 25 21.10 -20.98 2.16
C ASN A 25 22.15 -20.11 2.86
N GLU A 26 22.78 -19.21 2.12
CA GLU A 26 23.73 -18.26 2.69
C GLU A 26 23.03 -17.28 3.65
N PHE A 27 21.82 -16.87 3.33
CA PHE A 27 21.00 -16.06 4.22
C PHE A 27 20.73 -16.78 5.55
N TYR A 28 20.39 -18.06 5.53
CA TYR A 28 20.19 -18.85 6.74
C TYR A 28 21.47 -19.02 7.57
N GLU A 29 22.62 -19.18 6.94
CA GLU A 29 23.92 -19.21 7.64
C GLU A 29 24.18 -17.90 8.41
N ARG A 30 23.81 -16.75 7.84
CA ARG A 30 23.96 -15.45 8.50
C ARG A 30 22.94 -15.24 9.61
N LEU A 31 21.72 -15.70 9.42
CA LEU A 31 20.70 -15.66 10.45
C LEU A 31 21.08 -16.42 11.71
N ALA A 32 21.90 -17.47 11.59
CA ALA A 32 22.30 -18.30 12.71
C ALA A 32 23.07 -17.53 13.81
N THR A 33 23.71 -16.41 13.48
CA THR A 33 24.46 -15.58 14.42
C THR A 33 23.81 -14.21 14.68
N ALA A 34 22.72 -13.86 13.96
CA ALA A 34 22.11 -12.55 14.03
C ALA A 34 21.26 -12.38 15.30
N ASP A 35 21.43 -11.25 15.99
CA ASP A 35 20.56 -10.78 17.09
C ASP A 35 19.35 -9.99 16.57
N ALA A 36 19.48 -9.33 15.43
CA ALA A 36 18.42 -8.55 14.80
C ALA A 36 18.46 -8.68 13.27
N LEU A 37 17.30 -8.59 12.65
CA LEU A 37 17.15 -8.56 11.20
C LEU A 37 16.42 -7.28 10.80
N LEU A 38 16.97 -6.55 9.81
CA LEU A 38 16.28 -5.50 9.08
C LEU A 38 15.98 -6.01 7.68
N THR A 39 14.72 -6.08 7.32
CA THR A 39 14.28 -6.56 6.00
C THR A 39 13.07 -5.78 5.50
N ALA A 40 12.76 -5.85 4.21
CA ALA A 40 11.54 -5.27 3.62
C ALA A 40 10.61 -6.39 3.12
N PHE A 41 10.95 -7.03 2.01
CA PHE A 41 10.08 -7.95 1.28
C PHE A 41 10.48 -9.42 1.41
N VAL A 42 11.59 -9.72 2.10
CA VAL A 42 12.02 -11.11 2.28
C VAL A 42 11.01 -11.86 3.15
N LYS A 43 10.58 -13.03 2.70
CA LYS A 43 9.67 -13.88 3.47
C LYS A 43 10.38 -14.47 4.68
N ILE A 44 9.88 -14.18 5.87
CA ILE A 44 10.36 -14.68 7.16
C ILE A 44 9.33 -15.66 7.71
N ASP A 45 9.39 -16.89 7.22
CA ASP A 45 8.54 -17.99 7.66
C ASP A 45 9.13 -18.75 8.84
N ALA A 46 8.42 -19.79 9.30
CA ALA A 46 8.87 -20.64 10.40
C ALA A 46 10.25 -21.27 10.12
N ASN A 47 10.54 -21.63 8.85
CA ASN A 47 11.82 -22.21 8.49
C ASN A 47 12.97 -21.19 8.59
N ALA A 48 12.77 -19.95 8.15
CA ALA A 48 13.76 -18.88 8.33
C ALA A 48 14.06 -18.64 9.82
N LEU A 49 13.00 -18.62 10.64
CA LEU A 49 13.12 -18.44 12.10
C LEU A 49 13.80 -19.62 12.80
N ASP A 50 13.68 -20.85 12.29
CA ASP A 50 14.39 -22.01 12.81
C ASP A 50 15.92 -21.93 12.60
N HIS A 51 16.35 -21.20 11.58
CA HIS A 51 17.77 -20.92 11.33
C HIS A 51 18.31 -19.70 12.10
N ALA A 52 17.48 -19.05 12.91
CA ALA A 52 17.81 -17.81 13.62
C ALA A 52 17.71 -17.93 15.16
N PRO A 53 18.50 -18.83 15.82
CA PRO A 53 18.34 -19.15 17.23
C PRO A 53 18.63 -17.98 18.19
N ASN A 54 19.38 -16.98 17.74
CA ASN A 54 19.76 -15.81 18.54
C ASN A 54 18.89 -14.58 18.26
N LEU A 55 18.02 -14.65 17.22
CA LEU A 55 17.24 -13.52 16.75
C LEU A 55 16.26 -13.04 17.83
N LYS A 56 16.28 -11.76 18.11
CA LYS A 56 15.41 -11.10 19.10
C LYS A 56 14.35 -10.23 18.44
N VAL A 57 14.69 -9.61 17.30
CA VAL A 57 13.80 -8.67 16.63
C VAL A 57 13.94 -8.73 15.10
N VAL A 58 12.82 -8.69 14.42
CA VAL A 58 12.71 -8.40 12.99
C VAL A 58 12.13 -7.00 12.84
N SER A 59 12.92 -6.06 12.38
CA SER A 59 12.44 -4.73 11.98
C SER A 59 12.12 -4.76 10.48
N ILE A 60 10.88 -4.39 10.13
CA ILE A 60 10.43 -4.42 8.76
C ILE A 60 10.52 -3.01 8.19
N ASN A 61 11.31 -2.86 7.14
CA ASN A 61 11.51 -1.61 6.41
C ASN A 61 10.30 -1.34 5.48
N ALA A 62 9.09 -1.50 6.02
CA ALA A 62 7.80 -1.30 5.36
C ALA A 62 6.67 -1.17 6.40
N THR A 63 5.50 -0.69 5.98
CA THR A 63 4.28 -0.68 6.79
C THR A 63 3.62 -2.06 6.86
N GLY A 64 3.62 -2.80 5.74
CA GLY A 64 3.12 -4.18 5.67
C GLY A 64 4.08 -5.15 6.32
N TYR A 65 3.54 -6.19 6.93
CA TYR A 65 4.29 -7.26 7.59
C TYR A 65 3.71 -8.65 7.30
N ASP A 66 2.94 -8.77 6.26
CA ASP A 66 2.32 -9.99 5.76
C ASP A 66 3.35 -11.02 5.24
N ASN A 67 4.60 -10.61 5.03
CA ASN A 67 5.74 -11.46 4.72
C ASN A 67 6.37 -12.17 5.95
N VAL A 68 5.90 -11.89 7.18
CA VAL A 68 6.44 -12.51 8.41
C VAL A 68 5.40 -13.41 9.05
N ASP A 69 5.79 -14.64 9.36
CA ASP A 69 4.99 -15.57 10.18
C ASP A 69 4.98 -15.12 11.64
N LEU A 70 3.94 -14.35 12.01
CA LEU A 70 3.79 -13.78 13.35
C LEU A 70 3.63 -14.86 14.44
N GLU A 71 2.94 -15.96 14.14
CA GLU A 71 2.75 -17.04 15.11
C GLU A 71 4.09 -17.73 15.41
N ALA A 72 4.85 -18.03 14.37
CA ALA A 72 6.17 -18.62 14.51
C ALA A 72 7.16 -17.69 15.22
N ALA A 73 7.12 -16.37 14.94
CA ALA A 73 7.95 -15.37 15.62
C ALA A 73 7.59 -15.26 17.10
N THR A 74 6.30 -15.19 17.43
CA THR A 74 5.81 -15.12 18.82
C THR A 74 6.24 -16.34 19.62
N LYS A 75 6.07 -17.56 19.08
CA LYS A 75 6.51 -18.81 19.73
C LYS A 75 7.99 -18.84 20.07
N ARG A 76 8.83 -18.14 19.32
CA ARG A 76 10.29 -18.06 19.53
C ARG A 76 10.73 -16.82 20.31
N GLY A 77 9.78 -15.97 20.77
CA GLY A 77 10.07 -14.74 21.48
C GLY A 77 10.73 -13.67 20.60
N VAL A 78 10.55 -13.73 19.29
CA VAL A 78 11.09 -12.76 18.33
C VAL A 78 10.08 -11.64 18.12
N GLY A 79 10.47 -10.39 18.43
CA GLY A 79 9.64 -9.21 18.20
C GLY A 79 9.56 -8.84 16.73
N VAL A 80 8.38 -8.46 16.25
CA VAL A 80 8.18 -8.00 14.88
C VAL A 80 7.75 -6.55 14.88
N CYS A 81 8.57 -5.69 14.28
CA CYS A 81 8.46 -4.24 14.35
C CYS A 81 8.40 -3.61 12.94
N PRO A 82 7.21 -3.46 12.33
CA PRO A 82 7.08 -2.70 11.11
C PRO A 82 7.22 -1.20 11.34
N VAL A 83 7.46 -0.45 10.26
CA VAL A 83 7.48 1.01 10.27
C VAL A 83 6.18 1.53 9.67
N GLY A 84 5.44 2.31 10.44
CA GLY A 84 4.25 3.00 9.94
C GLY A 84 4.48 4.51 9.87
N GLU A 85 3.58 5.20 9.17
CA GLU A 85 3.53 6.65 9.02
C GLU A 85 4.64 7.31 8.19
N TYR A 86 5.71 6.63 7.85
CA TYR A 86 6.80 7.20 7.04
C TYR A 86 6.33 7.67 5.65
N CYS A 87 5.31 7.03 5.07
CA CYS A 87 4.80 7.28 3.72
C CYS A 87 3.33 7.73 3.67
N THR A 88 2.72 8.08 4.79
CA THR A 88 1.30 8.49 4.82
C THR A 88 1.03 9.66 3.89
N TRP A 89 1.96 10.62 3.82
CA TRP A 89 1.86 11.77 2.92
C TRP A 89 2.01 11.36 1.46
N ASP A 90 2.98 10.53 1.15
CA ASP A 90 3.36 10.10 -0.20
C ASP A 90 2.25 9.28 -0.85
N VAL A 91 1.75 8.25 -0.17
CA VAL A 91 0.64 7.41 -0.67
C VAL A 91 -0.64 8.22 -0.85
N SER A 92 -0.94 9.15 0.06
CA SER A 92 -2.10 10.03 -0.09
C SER A 92 -1.93 11.05 -1.23
N GLU A 93 -0.72 11.49 -1.54
CA GLU A 93 -0.41 12.31 -2.73
C GLU A 93 -0.61 11.52 -4.02
N SER A 94 -0.14 10.27 -4.03
CA SER A 94 -0.36 9.37 -5.16
C SER A 94 -1.85 9.16 -5.43
N ALA A 95 -2.69 9.01 -4.38
CA ALA A 95 -4.14 8.91 -4.54
C ALA A 95 -4.72 10.13 -5.27
N ILE A 96 -4.31 11.34 -4.90
CA ILE A 96 -4.75 12.58 -5.56
C ILE A 96 -4.23 12.67 -7.01
N ALA A 97 -2.99 12.23 -7.24
CA ALA A 97 -2.39 12.20 -8.58
C ALA A 97 -3.16 11.24 -9.50
N TYR A 98 -3.42 10.01 -9.05
CA TYR A 98 -4.24 9.04 -9.81
C TYR A 98 -5.64 9.57 -10.10
N MET A 99 -6.32 10.10 -9.08
CA MET A 99 -7.66 10.67 -9.21
C MET A 99 -7.68 11.75 -10.30
N SER A 100 -6.71 12.68 -10.26
CA SER A 100 -6.63 13.79 -11.21
C SER A 100 -6.23 13.33 -12.61
N ALA A 101 -5.20 12.48 -12.73
CA ALA A 101 -4.68 12.00 -14.00
C ALA A 101 -5.70 11.15 -14.77
N LEU A 102 -6.39 10.24 -14.08
CA LEU A 102 -7.42 9.39 -14.68
C LEU A 102 -8.66 10.21 -15.04
N ASN A 103 -9.12 11.13 -14.17
CA ASN A 103 -10.26 11.98 -14.47
C ASN A 103 -10.02 12.91 -15.66
N LYS A 104 -8.78 13.34 -15.88
CA LYS A 104 -8.36 14.23 -17.00
C LYS A 104 -7.88 13.47 -18.23
N HIS A 105 -7.93 12.15 -18.24
CA HIS A 105 -7.45 11.31 -19.35
C HIS A 105 -5.99 11.59 -19.76
N PHE A 106 -5.10 11.88 -18.79
CA PHE A 106 -3.72 12.28 -19.10
C PHE A 106 -2.97 11.23 -19.90
N LYS A 107 -3.11 9.94 -19.54
CA LYS A 107 -2.44 8.88 -20.29
C LYS A 107 -2.89 8.84 -21.74
N PHE A 108 -4.19 8.90 -21.99
CA PHE A 108 -4.76 8.96 -23.35
C PHE A 108 -4.21 10.12 -24.16
N TYR A 109 -4.22 11.36 -23.62
CA TYR A 109 -3.72 12.51 -24.34
C TYR A 109 -2.21 12.51 -24.56
N ILE A 110 -1.43 11.97 -23.61
CA ILE A 110 0.02 11.80 -23.77
C ILE A 110 0.30 10.83 -24.92
N GLN A 111 -0.36 9.67 -24.96
CA GLN A 111 -0.21 8.70 -26.05
C GLN A 111 -0.63 9.30 -27.39
N GLN A 112 -1.74 10.02 -27.44
CA GLN A 112 -2.19 10.70 -28.65
C GLN A 112 -1.16 11.69 -29.20
N ILE A 113 -0.48 12.45 -28.33
CA ILE A 113 0.53 13.41 -28.75
C ILE A 113 1.84 12.72 -29.12
N ASP A 114 2.33 11.80 -28.29
CA ASP A 114 3.66 11.23 -28.42
C ASP A 114 3.71 10.13 -29.51
N GLU A 115 2.63 9.35 -29.66
CA GLU A 115 2.59 8.20 -30.56
C GLU A 115 1.82 8.50 -31.85
N GLU A 116 0.64 9.15 -31.75
CA GLU A 116 -0.21 9.44 -32.91
C GLU A 116 0.07 10.80 -33.56
N HIS A 117 0.87 11.68 -32.92
CA HIS A 117 1.14 13.06 -33.36
C HIS A 117 -0.14 13.87 -33.63
N ARG A 118 -1.17 13.63 -32.84
CA ARG A 118 -2.50 14.20 -33.00
C ARG A 118 -2.78 15.23 -31.91
N TRP A 119 -3.29 16.41 -32.32
CA TRP A 119 -3.67 17.51 -31.44
C TRP A 119 -5.17 17.70 -31.47
N ASP A 120 -5.92 16.94 -30.64
CA ASP A 120 -7.38 16.96 -30.62
C ASP A 120 -7.92 16.75 -29.20
N TYR A 121 -8.45 17.83 -28.60
CA TYR A 121 -9.02 17.80 -27.26
C TYR A 121 -10.34 17.01 -27.17
N ALA A 122 -11.07 16.84 -28.28
CA ALA A 122 -12.36 16.18 -28.33
C ALA A 122 -12.24 14.66 -28.56
N ALA A 123 -11.02 14.13 -28.63
CA ALA A 123 -10.79 12.71 -28.88
C ALA A 123 -11.13 11.82 -27.67
N ALA A 124 -10.95 12.33 -26.44
CA ALA A 124 -11.35 11.62 -25.24
C ALA A 124 -12.85 11.83 -24.93
N PRO A 125 -13.51 10.87 -24.23
CA PRO A 125 -14.85 11.07 -23.71
C PRO A 125 -14.94 12.28 -22.76
N GLU A 126 -16.08 12.96 -22.76
CA GLU A 126 -16.34 14.01 -21.78
C GLU A 126 -16.32 13.43 -20.35
N TYR A 127 -15.82 14.23 -19.41
CA TYR A 127 -15.72 13.83 -18.00
C TYR A 127 -16.26 14.96 -17.09
N PRO A 128 -16.88 14.60 -15.95
CA PRO A 128 -17.34 15.58 -14.98
C PRO A 128 -16.16 16.24 -14.26
N ARG A 129 -16.33 17.47 -13.80
CA ARG A 129 -15.34 18.11 -12.92
C ARG A 129 -15.22 17.33 -11.62
N LEU A 130 -14.04 17.37 -11.01
CA LEU A 130 -13.85 16.75 -9.69
C LEU A 130 -14.78 17.37 -8.64
N GLU A 131 -15.02 18.68 -8.70
CA GLU A 131 -15.91 19.41 -7.78
C GLU A 131 -17.37 18.96 -7.82
N ASP A 132 -17.78 18.23 -8.86
CA ASP A 132 -19.13 17.67 -9.01
C ASP A 132 -19.21 16.22 -8.54
N GLN A 133 -18.08 15.58 -8.18
CA GLN A 133 -17.95 14.16 -7.92
C GLN A 133 -17.84 13.83 -6.42
N THR A 134 -18.32 12.66 -6.05
CA THR A 134 -18.18 12.05 -4.72
C THR A 134 -16.99 11.12 -4.70
N LEU A 135 -16.07 11.32 -3.75
CA LEU A 135 -14.97 10.43 -3.46
C LEU A 135 -15.39 9.43 -2.37
N GLY A 136 -15.30 8.14 -2.67
CA GLY A 136 -15.43 7.03 -1.73
C GLY A 136 -14.06 6.52 -1.28
N ILE A 137 -13.85 6.37 0.02
CA ILE A 137 -12.60 5.84 0.60
C ILE A 137 -12.90 4.55 1.36
N VAL A 138 -12.32 3.43 0.92
CA VAL A 138 -12.40 2.15 1.61
C VAL A 138 -11.10 1.93 2.37
N GLY A 139 -11.20 1.81 3.72
CA GLY A 139 -10.06 1.89 4.64
C GLY A 139 -9.74 3.33 5.05
N PHE A 140 -10.26 3.74 6.21
CA PHE A 140 -10.15 5.11 6.72
C PHE A 140 -9.13 5.23 7.86
N GLY A 141 -8.02 4.50 7.73
CA GLY A 141 -6.85 4.59 8.59
C GLY A 141 -6.08 5.91 8.40
N LYS A 142 -4.80 5.92 8.72
CA LYS A 142 -3.93 7.13 8.62
C LYS A 142 -3.85 7.66 7.20
N ILE A 143 -3.63 6.79 6.21
CA ILE A 143 -3.55 7.16 4.78
C ILE A 143 -4.91 7.64 4.27
N GLY A 144 -6.00 6.90 4.54
CA GLY A 144 -7.34 7.29 4.11
C GLY A 144 -7.77 8.66 4.66
N LYS A 145 -7.48 8.95 5.93
CA LYS A 145 -7.71 10.28 6.53
C LYS A 145 -6.86 11.37 5.87
N CYS A 146 -5.60 11.08 5.55
CA CYS A 146 -4.74 12.01 4.85
C CYS A 146 -5.23 12.28 3.42
N THR A 147 -5.65 11.24 2.70
CA THR A 147 -6.26 11.34 1.37
C THR A 147 -7.52 12.21 1.43
N ALA A 148 -8.42 11.97 2.39
CA ALA A 148 -9.61 12.78 2.57
C ALA A 148 -9.27 14.26 2.80
N ARG A 149 -8.29 14.55 3.67
CA ARG A 149 -7.85 15.93 3.94
C ARG A 149 -7.30 16.61 2.69
N LYS A 150 -6.51 15.91 1.87
CA LYS A 150 -5.95 16.46 0.61
C LYS A 150 -7.03 16.63 -0.47
N ALA A 151 -8.02 15.75 -0.51
CA ALA A 151 -9.12 15.83 -1.47
C ALA A 151 -10.15 16.94 -1.15
N LYS A 152 -10.16 17.49 0.09
CA LYS A 152 -11.02 18.62 0.45
C LYS A 152 -10.77 19.80 -0.48
N GLY A 153 -11.87 20.34 -1.03
CA GLY A 153 -11.80 21.43 -1.99
C GLY A 153 -11.53 20.99 -3.44
N LEU A 154 -11.30 19.71 -3.68
CA LEU A 154 -11.19 19.15 -5.03
C LEU A 154 -12.47 18.43 -5.46
N VAL A 155 -13.18 17.81 -4.53
CA VAL A 155 -14.38 17.01 -4.78
C VAL A 155 -15.62 17.59 -4.06
N LYS A 156 -16.80 17.23 -4.55
CA LYS A 156 -18.08 17.66 -3.98
C LYS A 156 -18.28 17.17 -2.54
N SER A 157 -18.02 15.90 -2.31
CA SER A 157 -18.20 15.23 -1.02
C SER A 157 -17.26 14.05 -0.89
N ILE A 158 -16.98 13.68 0.36
CA ILE A 158 -16.16 12.53 0.70
C ILE A 158 -16.96 11.63 1.63
N ILE A 159 -17.10 10.39 1.26
CA ILE A 159 -17.69 9.32 2.08
C ILE A 159 -16.64 8.24 2.32
N ALA A 160 -16.69 7.58 3.45
CA ALA A 160 -15.71 6.54 3.75
C ALA A 160 -16.33 5.37 4.52
N ASN A 161 -15.67 4.22 4.40
CA ASN A 161 -15.98 3.01 5.14
C ASN A 161 -14.72 2.45 5.79
N ASP A 162 -14.80 2.19 7.08
CA ASP A 162 -13.82 1.41 7.84
C ASP A 162 -14.51 0.87 9.10
N PRO A 163 -14.74 -0.44 9.22
CA PRO A 163 -15.45 -1.03 10.35
C PRO A 163 -14.62 -1.09 11.65
N PHE A 164 -13.32 -0.77 11.58
CA PHE A 164 -12.39 -0.95 12.70
C PHE A 164 -12.03 0.35 13.43
N ILE A 165 -12.52 1.51 12.96
CA ILE A 165 -12.22 2.79 13.59
C ILE A 165 -13.42 3.38 14.33
N ASP A 166 -13.16 4.28 15.27
CA ASP A 166 -14.21 5.02 15.97
C ASP A 166 -14.98 5.92 14.98
N LYS A 167 -16.29 5.76 14.96
CA LYS A 167 -17.21 6.48 14.04
C LYS A 167 -17.08 8.00 14.10
N LYS A 168 -16.75 8.56 15.28
CA LYS A 168 -16.55 10.00 15.44
C LYS A 168 -15.41 10.55 14.55
N LEU A 169 -14.41 9.71 14.22
CA LEU A 169 -13.28 10.10 13.40
C LEU A 169 -13.68 10.50 11.96
N PHE A 170 -14.80 9.97 11.44
CA PHE A 170 -15.30 10.40 10.12
C PHE A 170 -15.70 11.87 10.17
N GLY A 171 -16.59 12.25 11.10
CA GLY A 171 -17.06 13.62 11.26
C GLY A 171 -15.95 14.61 11.61
N GLU A 172 -15.01 14.24 12.51
CA GLU A 172 -13.84 15.05 12.86
C GLU A 172 -12.96 15.37 11.64
N ASN A 173 -12.91 14.46 10.66
CA ASN A 173 -12.22 14.67 9.39
C ASN A 173 -13.11 15.29 8.30
N GLY A 174 -14.36 15.65 8.61
CA GLY A 174 -15.31 16.23 7.64
C GLY A 174 -15.67 15.25 6.52
N VAL A 175 -15.79 13.98 6.85
CA VAL A 175 -16.16 12.88 5.97
C VAL A 175 -17.45 12.25 6.50
N THR A 176 -18.30 11.78 5.60
CA THR A 176 -19.52 11.06 5.98
C THR A 176 -19.20 9.55 6.06
N GLU A 177 -19.51 8.94 7.20
CA GLU A 177 -19.50 7.47 7.30
C GLU A 177 -20.56 6.88 6.37
N ALA A 178 -20.24 5.84 5.64
CA ALA A 178 -21.17 5.11 4.79
C ALA A 178 -20.95 3.59 4.95
N SER A 179 -22.01 2.83 4.74
CA SER A 179 -21.86 1.38 4.51
C SER A 179 -21.08 1.13 3.21
N VAL A 180 -20.50 -0.05 3.07
CA VAL A 180 -19.77 -0.40 1.83
C VAL A 180 -20.69 -0.30 0.61
N ASP A 181 -21.91 -0.78 0.71
CA ASP A 181 -22.86 -0.78 -0.40
C ASP A 181 -23.23 0.66 -0.81
N GLU A 182 -23.54 1.53 0.15
CA GLU A 182 -23.80 2.95 -0.11
C GLU A 182 -22.59 3.65 -0.76
N LEU A 183 -21.36 3.33 -0.30
CA LEU A 183 -20.15 3.88 -0.86
C LEU A 183 -19.98 3.43 -2.32
N LEU A 184 -20.11 2.14 -2.60
CA LEU A 184 -19.97 1.60 -3.96
C LEU A 184 -21.02 2.16 -4.92
N GLU A 185 -22.26 2.33 -4.46
CA GLU A 185 -23.37 2.82 -5.29
C GLU A 185 -23.30 4.32 -5.60
N SER A 186 -22.75 5.11 -4.67
CA SER A 186 -22.84 6.58 -4.74
C SER A 186 -21.55 7.31 -5.10
N SER A 187 -20.42 6.60 -5.17
CA SER A 187 -19.11 7.22 -5.48
C SER A 187 -18.85 7.30 -6.98
N ASP A 188 -18.29 8.42 -7.39
CA ASP A 188 -17.78 8.66 -8.75
C ASP A 188 -16.29 8.28 -8.86
N ILE A 189 -15.60 8.28 -7.73
CA ILE A 189 -14.21 7.83 -7.58
C ILE A 189 -14.13 7.01 -6.31
N ILE A 190 -13.47 5.86 -6.35
CA ILE A 190 -13.28 4.98 -5.19
C ILE A 190 -11.79 4.72 -5.01
N VAL A 191 -11.27 4.97 -3.80
CA VAL A 191 -9.89 4.68 -3.43
C VAL A 191 -9.86 3.61 -2.36
N ASN A 192 -9.13 2.53 -2.61
CA ASN A 192 -8.84 1.47 -1.64
C ASN A 192 -7.54 1.76 -0.91
N HIS A 193 -7.62 1.86 0.42
CA HIS A 193 -6.49 1.99 1.34
C HIS A 193 -6.48 0.88 2.41
N MET A 194 -7.21 -0.20 2.20
CA MET A 194 -7.21 -1.33 3.15
C MET A 194 -5.83 -2.00 3.17
N ASN A 195 -5.41 -2.42 4.35
CA ASN A 195 -4.39 -3.45 4.48
C ASN A 195 -4.98 -4.82 4.12
N LEU A 196 -4.14 -5.76 3.70
CA LEU A 196 -4.56 -7.15 3.46
C LEU A 196 -4.61 -7.92 4.78
N ASN A 197 -5.68 -8.71 4.93
CA ASN A 197 -5.86 -9.69 6.00
C ASN A 197 -6.78 -10.83 5.52
N ASP A 198 -7.01 -11.84 6.35
CA ASP A 198 -7.80 -13.03 5.99
C ASP A 198 -9.26 -12.74 5.60
N THR A 199 -9.78 -11.56 5.93
CA THR A 199 -11.19 -11.20 5.67
C THR A 199 -11.41 -10.40 4.40
N ASN A 200 -10.35 -9.93 3.73
CA ASN A 200 -10.45 -9.05 2.57
C ASN A 200 -9.65 -9.49 1.34
N TYR A 201 -9.28 -10.77 1.29
CA TYR A 201 -8.77 -11.38 0.07
C TYR A 201 -9.86 -11.38 -1.01
N HIS A 202 -9.54 -10.90 -2.21
CA HIS A 202 -10.48 -10.69 -3.32
C HIS A 202 -11.75 -9.93 -2.90
N TYR A 203 -11.61 -8.98 -1.98
CA TYR A 203 -12.72 -8.17 -1.48
C TYR A 203 -13.45 -7.42 -2.60
N PHE A 204 -12.71 -6.86 -3.56
CA PHE A 204 -13.27 -6.28 -4.77
C PHE A 204 -13.37 -7.36 -5.85
N SER A 205 -14.53 -7.95 -5.96
CA SER A 205 -14.92 -9.01 -6.90
C SER A 205 -16.03 -8.51 -7.84
N ALA A 206 -16.46 -9.34 -8.76
CA ALA A 206 -17.57 -9.07 -9.69
C ALA A 206 -18.83 -8.56 -8.96
N GLU A 207 -19.16 -9.13 -7.78
CA GLU A 207 -20.29 -8.68 -6.97
C GLU A 207 -20.17 -7.21 -6.57
N LYS A 208 -18.98 -6.80 -6.09
CA LYS A 208 -18.76 -5.42 -5.66
C LYS A 208 -18.65 -4.46 -6.85
N PHE A 209 -18.01 -4.86 -7.93
CA PHE A 209 -17.99 -4.06 -9.15
C PHE A 209 -19.41 -3.84 -9.71
N ALA A 210 -20.29 -4.84 -9.67
CA ALA A 210 -21.67 -4.70 -10.08
C ALA A 210 -22.49 -3.69 -9.25
N LYS A 211 -22.08 -3.43 -7.98
CA LYS A 211 -22.68 -2.40 -7.12
C LYS A 211 -22.22 -0.98 -7.44
N MET A 212 -21.18 -0.79 -8.24
CA MET A 212 -20.62 0.52 -8.58
C MET A 212 -21.48 1.23 -9.65
N LYS A 213 -22.66 1.71 -9.26
CA LYS A 213 -23.70 2.24 -10.17
C LYS A 213 -23.27 3.43 -11.03
N LYS A 214 -22.32 4.23 -10.53
CA LYS A 214 -21.84 5.43 -11.22
C LYS A 214 -20.67 5.19 -12.17
N LYS A 215 -20.30 3.93 -12.39
CA LYS A 215 -19.15 3.57 -13.24
C LYS A 215 -17.89 4.37 -12.82
N PRO A 216 -17.45 4.22 -11.57
CA PRO A 216 -16.42 5.08 -11.01
C PRO A 216 -15.04 4.88 -11.64
N ILE A 217 -14.13 5.80 -11.34
CA ILE A 217 -12.71 5.50 -11.33
C ILE A 217 -12.43 4.67 -10.07
N PHE A 218 -11.79 3.52 -10.22
CA PHE A 218 -11.34 2.71 -9.10
C PHE A 218 -9.81 2.81 -8.95
N ILE A 219 -9.34 3.11 -7.72
CA ILE A 219 -7.91 3.29 -7.43
C ILE A 219 -7.52 2.34 -6.30
N ASN A 220 -6.53 1.46 -6.54
CA ASN A 220 -6.03 0.53 -5.54
C ASN A 220 -4.62 0.93 -5.07
N LEU A 221 -4.54 1.46 -3.85
CA LEU A 221 -3.30 1.79 -3.14
C LEU A 221 -3.17 0.99 -1.83
N GLY A 222 -3.95 -0.08 -1.70
CA GLY A 222 -3.88 -1.00 -0.59
C GLY A 222 -2.96 -2.19 -0.89
N ARG A 223 -3.56 -3.30 -1.30
CA ARG A 223 -2.86 -4.53 -1.72
C ARG A 223 -3.52 -5.11 -2.97
N GLY A 224 -2.72 -5.66 -3.87
CA GLY A 224 -3.20 -6.28 -5.10
C GLY A 224 -4.19 -7.41 -4.83
N LEU A 225 -3.85 -8.29 -3.90
CA LEU A 225 -4.68 -9.43 -3.48
C LEU A 225 -6.04 -9.06 -2.87
N SER A 226 -6.32 -7.79 -2.58
CA SER A 226 -7.66 -7.33 -2.20
C SER A 226 -8.61 -7.21 -3.40
N VAL A 227 -8.09 -7.33 -4.62
CA VAL A 227 -8.85 -7.23 -5.87
C VAL A 227 -8.77 -8.56 -6.62
N ASN A 228 -9.90 -9.06 -7.09
CA ASN A 228 -9.92 -10.12 -8.10
C ASN A 228 -9.61 -9.48 -9.46
N GLU A 229 -8.45 -9.79 -10.02
CA GLU A 229 -7.95 -9.11 -11.24
C GLU A 229 -8.74 -9.50 -12.48
N GLU A 230 -9.25 -10.74 -12.57
CA GLU A 230 -10.10 -11.18 -13.69
C GLU A 230 -11.43 -10.42 -13.69
N ASP A 231 -12.05 -10.25 -12.52
CA ASP A 231 -13.29 -9.50 -12.36
C ASP A 231 -13.09 -8.00 -12.64
N LEU A 232 -11.94 -7.45 -12.26
CA LEU A 232 -11.54 -6.07 -12.55
C LEU A 232 -11.42 -5.84 -14.06
N ILE A 233 -10.73 -6.75 -14.77
CA ILE A 233 -10.58 -6.69 -16.23
C ILE A 233 -11.96 -6.73 -16.90
N ALA A 234 -12.83 -7.66 -16.50
CA ALA A 234 -14.19 -7.75 -17.00
C ALA A 234 -15.01 -6.47 -16.73
N ALA A 235 -14.84 -5.85 -15.56
CA ALA A 235 -15.52 -4.59 -15.23
C ALA A 235 -15.03 -3.40 -16.09
N LEU A 236 -13.75 -3.37 -16.46
CA LEU A 236 -13.21 -2.39 -17.41
C LEU A 236 -13.73 -2.63 -18.83
N ASP A 237 -13.73 -3.88 -19.29
CA ASP A 237 -14.15 -4.26 -20.64
C ASP A 237 -15.65 -3.98 -20.89
N THR A 238 -16.47 -4.15 -19.86
CA THR A 238 -17.91 -3.85 -19.92
C THR A 238 -18.24 -2.38 -19.66
N GLY A 239 -17.26 -1.56 -19.31
CA GLY A 239 -17.46 -0.16 -18.93
C GLY A 239 -18.21 0.00 -17.59
N GLN A 240 -18.22 -1.02 -16.75
CA GLN A 240 -18.67 -0.93 -15.35
C GLN A 240 -17.74 -0.08 -14.51
N LEU A 241 -16.44 -0.08 -14.83
CA LEU A 241 -15.45 0.89 -14.39
C LEU A 241 -15.05 1.77 -15.59
N ARG A 242 -15.03 3.09 -15.41
CA ARG A 242 -14.57 3.99 -16.48
C ARG A 242 -13.04 4.06 -16.56
N ALA A 243 -12.34 3.88 -15.44
CA ALA A 243 -10.88 3.86 -15.38
C ALA A 243 -10.37 3.14 -14.13
N PHE A 244 -9.11 2.73 -14.18
CA PHE A 244 -8.43 2.07 -13.07
C PHE A 244 -7.05 2.69 -12.82
N GLY A 245 -6.72 2.87 -11.54
CA GLY A 245 -5.38 3.25 -11.08
C GLY A 245 -4.87 2.26 -10.06
N ALA A 246 -3.62 1.84 -10.14
CA ALA A 246 -3.04 0.98 -9.13
C ALA A 246 -1.55 1.21 -8.94
N ASP A 247 -1.11 1.11 -7.70
CA ASP A 247 0.30 1.01 -7.35
C ASP A 247 0.69 -0.44 -7.02
N VAL A 248 -0.29 -1.34 -6.94
CA VAL A 248 -0.13 -2.75 -6.58
C VAL A 248 -1.00 -3.62 -7.49
N LEU A 249 -0.48 -4.77 -7.92
CA LEU A 249 -1.18 -5.79 -8.68
C LEU A 249 -1.28 -7.08 -7.88
N TYR A 250 -1.95 -8.10 -8.43
CA TYR A 250 -2.07 -9.41 -7.81
C TYR A 250 -0.69 -10.01 -7.47
N ASP A 251 0.26 -9.87 -8.37
CA ASP A 251 1.66 -10.25 -8.19
C ASP A 251 2.53 -8.99 -8.03
N GLU A 252 3.47 -8.99 -7.09
CA GLU A 252 4.44 -7.90 -6.89
C GLU A 252 5.57 -7.93 -7.95
N THR A 253 5.66 -9.00 -8.74
CA THR A 253 6.55 -9.15 -9.89
C THR A 253 5.76 -9.60 -11.13
N PRO A 254 4.80 -8.76 -11.61
CA PRO A 254 3.87 -9.18 -12.64
C PRO A 254 4.55 -9.35 -14.00
N ASP A 255 4.01 -10.27 -14.82
CA ASP A 255 4.36 -10.36 -16.23
C ASP A 255 3.75 -9.15 -16.97
N LEU A 256 4.55 -8.10 -17.15
CA LEU A 256 4.09 -6.86 -17.79
C LEU A 256 3.84 -7.02 -19.30
N GLU A 257 4.45 -8.00 -19.94
CA GLU A 257 4.29 -8.23 -21.38
C GLU A 257 2.91 -8.83 -21.72
N HIS A 258 2.38 -9.69 -20.85
CA HIS A 258 1.13 -10.39 -21.09
C HIS A 258 -0.02 -9.96 -20.17
N ASN A 259 0.20 -8.99 -19.26
CA ASN A 259 -0.88 -8.52 -18.39
C ASN A 259 -1.89 -7.65 -19.15
N PRO A 260 -3.19 -8.05 -19.20
CA PRO A 260 -4.23 -7.36 -19.96
C PRO A 260 -4.56 -5.95 -19.48
N LEU A 261 -4.05 -5.51 -18.32
CA LEU A 261 -4.22 -4.16 -17.81
C LEU A 261 -3.22 -3.18 -18.44
N ILE A 262 -2.09 -3.70 -18.94
CA ILE A 262 -1.02 -2.86 -19.50
C ILE A 262 -1.42 -2.35 -20.90
N GLY A 263 -1.03 -1.13 -21.21
CA GLY A 263 -1.32 -0.51 -22.52
C GLY A 263 -2.70 0.15 -22.65
N ARG A 264 -3.63 -0.08 -21.72
CA ARG A 264 -4.97 0.55 -21.75
C ARG A 264 -4.88 2.05 -21.48
N ASP A 265 -5.60 2.85 -22.25
CA ASP A 265 -5.63 4.33 -22.12
C ASP A 265 -6.23 4.82 -20.80
N ASN A 266 -7.18 4.04 -20.27
CA ASN A 266 -7.89 4.33 -19.02
C ASN A 266 -7.32 3.61 -17.80
N VAL A 267 -6.09 3.07 -17.90
CA VAL A 267 -5.41 2.37 -16.79
C VAL A 267 -4.04 2.98 -16.54
N ILE A 268 -3.78 3.38 -15.30
CA ILE A 268 -2.46 3.86 -14.85
C ILE A 268 -1.96 2.93 -13.75
N ILE A 269 -0.78 2.34 -13.94
CA ILE A 269 -0.15 1.43 -12.97
C ILE A 269 1.25 1.94 -12.68
N THR A 270 1.65 1.92 -11.41
CA THR A 270 3.02 2.18 -10.94
C THR A 270 3.55 0.99 -10.13
N PRO A 271 4.87 0.79 -10.07
CA PRO A 271 5.46 -0.43 -9.54
C PRO A 271 5.66 -0.39 -8.02
N HIS A 272 4.56 -0.33 -7.25
CA HIS A 272 4.56 -0.21 -5.79
C HIS A 272 5.47 0.93 -5.30
N ALA A 273 5.33 2.09 -5.93
CA ALA A 273 6.17 3.27 -5.74
C ALA A 273 5.44 4.45 -5.09
N ALA A 274 4.18 4.29 -4.69
CA ALA A 274 3.39 5.37 -4.08
C ALA A 274 4.00 5.89 -2.76
N PHE A 275 4.82 5.08 -2.10
CA PHE A 275 5.55 5.48 -0.89
C PHE A 275 6.86 6.20 -1.19
N TYR A 276 7.39 6.13 -2.41
CA TYR A 276 8.78 6.44 -2.74
C TYR A 276 9.03 7.93 -2.92
N SER A 277 9.64 8.55 -1.92
CA SER A 277 10.18 9.90 -1.97
C SER A 277 11.47 10.00 -1.16
N SER A 278 12.26 11.05 -1.37
CA SER A 278 13.48 11.27 -0.59
C SER A 278 13.20 11.42 0.91
N SER A 279 12.05 11.98 1.27
CA SER A 279 11.62 12.15 2.66
C SER A 279 11.20 10.83 3.29
N SER A 280 10.30 10.11 2.61
CA SER A 280 9.82 8.82 3.12
C SER A 280 10.93 7.79 3.26
N MET A 281 11.86 7.73 2.28
CA MET A 281 13.01 6.83 2.34
C MET A 281 13.97 7.13 3.49
N ARG A 282 14.19 8.42 3.78
CA ARG A 282 14.97 8.83 4.95
C ARG A 282 14.28 8.40 6.25
N ASP A 283 13.01 8.74 6.39
CA ASP A 283 12.23 8.46 7.60
C ASP A 283 12.09 6.95 7.83
N LEU A 284 11.88 6.19 6.75
CA LEU A 284 11.84 4.73 6.78
C LEU A 284 13.13 4.11 7.36
N GLN A 285 14.30 4.56 6.86
CA GLN A 285 15.60 4.07 7.34
C GLN A 285 15.87 4.46 8.80
N VAL A 286 15.51 5.67 9.19
CA VAL A 286 15.68 6.14 10.57
C VAL A 286 14.83 5.30 11.52
N LEU A 287 13.53 5.20 11.23
CA LEU A 287 12.59 4.51 12.12
C LEU A 287 12.87 3.01 12.21
N SER A 288 13.20 2.35 11.10
CA SER A 288 13.50 0.91 11.12
C SER A 288 14.79 0.58 11.90
N CYS A 289 15.81 1.42 11.79
CA CYS A 289 17.02 1.29 12.61
C CYS A 289 16.73 1.56 14.09
N GLN A 290 15.95 2.60 14.41
CA GLN A 290 15.56 2.93 15.77
C GLN A 290 14.75 1.81 16.43
N ASN A 291 13.88 1.12 15.69
CA ASN A 291 13.16 -0.04 16.21
C ASN A 291 14.13 -1.11 16.75
N ILE A 292 15.18 -1.41 16.01
CA ILE A 292 16.21 -2.39 16.45
C ILE A 292 16.94 -1.87 17.70
N VAL A 293 17.40 -0.62 17.68
CA VAL A 293 18.14 -0.02 18.79
C VAL A 293 17.30 -0.05 20.07
N HIS A 294 16.06 0.44 20.02
CA HIS A 294 15.19 0.47 21.19
C HIS A 294 14.84 -0.93 21.68
N PHE A 295 14.53 -1.84 20.74
CA PHE A 295 14.19 -3.21 21.12
C PHE A 295 15.34 -3.92 21.84
N LEU A 296 16.56 -3.89 21.28
CA LEU A 296 17.73 -4.56 21.84
C LEU A 296 18.19 -3.91 23.18
N ASN A 297 17.95 -2.61 23.38
CA ASN A 297 18.20 -1.93 24.63
C ASN A 297 17.09 -2.16 25.69
N GLY A 298 16.07 -2.96 25.39
CA GLY A 298 14.95 -3.23 26.31
C GLY A 298 13.91 -2.11 26.41
N GLU A 299 14.00 -1.10 25.55
CA GLU A 299 13.12 0.08 25.49
C GLU A 299 11.91 -0.17 24.57
N LYS A 300 11.18 -1.30 24.80
CA LYS A 300 10.07 -1.73 23.90
C LYS A 300 8.98 -0.68 23.75
N GLU A 301 8.77 0.18 24.71
CA GLU A 301 7.79 1.27 24.67
C GLU A 301 8.17 2.41 23.69
N LYS A 302 9.43 2.49 23.28
CA LYS A 302 9.93 3.45 22.29
C LYS A 302 9.92 2.90 20.85
N VAL A 303 9.71 1.60 20.69
CA VAL A 303 9.54 0.99 19.38
C VAL A 303 8.29 1.56 18.74
N PHE A 304 8.38 1.93 17.46
CA PHE A 304 7.24 2.54 16.75
C PHE A 304 5.96 1.69 16.84
N LYS A 305 6.09 0.39 16.59
CA LYS A 305 5.01 -0.59 16.73
C LYS A 305 5.60 -1.99 16.92
N LEU A 306 5.15 -2.69 17.93
CA LEU A 306 5.35 -4.14 18.10
C LEU A 306 4.04 -4.82 17.74
N VAL A 307 4.03 -5.71 16.76
CA VAL A 307 2.79 -6.30 16.22
C VAL A 307 2.47 -7.67 16.78
N ASN A 308 3.35 -8.25 17.57
CA ASN A 308 3.15 -9.52 18.25
C ASN A 308 3.45 -9.42 19.75
N GLU A 309 2.81 -10.26 20.54
CA GLU A 309 2.99 -10.33 22.01
C GLU A 309 4.15 -11.27 22.36
N ILE A 310 5.23 -10.72 22.95
CA ILE A 310 6.43 -11.45 23.36
C ILE A 310 6.94 -11.01 24.73
#